data_ea8d2c8c1de4812f648e009fe732b8e3
#
_entry.id   ea8d2c8c1de4812f648e009fe732b8e3
#
_cell.length_a   1.000
_cell.length_b   1.000
_cell.length_c   1.000
_cell.angle_alpha   90.00
_cell.angle_beta   90.00
_cell.angle_gamma   90.00
#
_symmetry.space_group_name_H-M   'P 1'
#
loop_
_entity.id
_entity.type
_entity.pdbx_description
1 polymer ?
#
loop_
_entity_poly.entity_id
_entity_poly.type
_entity_poly.pdbx_seq_one_letter_code
_entity_poly.pdbx_strand_id
1 'polypeptide(L)'
;MPKVKVETRKAMRIAYIEHTGDYGAIPFDRDIERLYGWAKERKVRPGFYPLGIYYDRPATTPPEKRRSEIGIPVYGDVKGDREIKTKEVPKMKVAAISFKGPASAYPAAYDALSAWVAENGYEWSGPSIEVYSKKPEKVGGQTIMYAKIEAPIRKK
;
A
#
# COMPACT_ATOMS: atom_id res chain seq x y z
N MET A 1 -6.14 -15.01 -14.31
CA MET A 1 -4.97 -14.51 -13.57
C MET A 1 -4.68 -13.07 -13.94
N PRO A 2 -4.53 -12.20 -12.98
CA PRO A 2 -4.12 -10.83 -13.28
C PRO A 2 -2.76 -10.81 -13.96
N LYS A 3 -2.61 -9.94 -14.92
CA LYS A 3 -1.35 -9.80 -15.64
C LYS A 3 -0.40 -8.90 -14.84
N VAL A 4 0.83 -9.36 -14.63
CA VAL A 4 1.87 -8.56 -14.00
C VAL A 4 2.45 -7.59 -15.02
N LYS A 5 2.54 -6.31 -14.61
CA LYS A 5 3.16 -5.26 -15.42
C LYS A 5 4.35 -4.69 -14.68
N VAL A 6 5.45 -4.44 -15.39
CA VAL A 6 6.59 -3.73 -14.84
C VAL A 6 6.42 -2.25 -15.14
N GLU A 7 6.47 -1.43 -14.11
CA GLU A 7 6.25 0.01 -14.21
C GLU A 7 7.34 0.75 -13.46
N THR A 8 7.56 2.00 -13.83
CA THR A 8 8.35 2.93 -13.04
C THR A 8 7.39 3.79 -12.23
N ARG A 9 7.45 3.67 -10.92
CA ARG A 9 6.67 4.49 -10.00
C ARG A 9 7.41 5.80 -9.76
N LYS A 10 6.78 6.91 -10.06
CA LYS A 10 7.38 8.24 -9.81
C LYS A 10 7.55 8.47 -8.31
N ALA A 11 8.55 9.26 -7.94
CA ALA A 11 8.72 9.70 -6.58
C ALA A 11 7.46 10.47 -6.14
N MET A 12 7.06 10.27 -4.88
CA MET A 12 5.93 11.00 -4.31
C MET A 12 6.18 11.29 -2.83
N ARG A 13 5.60 12.36 -2.35
CA ARG A 13 5.55 12.64 -0.91
C ARG A 13 4.22 12.10 -0.38
N ILE A 14 4.27 11.48 0.79
CA ILE A 14 3.07 10.97 1.46
C ILE A 14 2.98 11.52 2.87
N ALA A 15 1.73 11.68 3.34
CA ALA A 15 1.42 11.84 4.75
C ALA A 15 0.89 10.49 5.22
N TYR A 16 1.36 10.01 6.38
CA TYR A 16 1.06 8.64 6.78
C TYR A 16 0.96 8.45 8.29
N ILE A 17 0.24 7.39 8.64
CA ILE A 17 0.07 6.92 10.03
C ILE A 17 0.72 5.54 10.13
N GLU A 18 1.61 5.37 11.11
CA GLU A 18 2.29 4.10 11.34
C GLU A 18 1.46 3.16 12.22
N HIS A 19 1.54 1.87 11.90
CA HIS A 19 0.92 0.82 12.70
C HIS A 19 1.91 -0.32 12.95
N THR A 20 1.80 -0.91 14.12
CA THR A 20 2.46 -2.18 14.45
C THR A 20 1.38 -3.11 14.97
N GLY A 21 1.21 -4.26 14.33
CA GLY A 21 0.18 -5.22 14.68
C GLY A 21 -0.36 -5.95 13.47
N ASP A 22 -1.39 -6.77 13.71
CA ASP A 22 -2.04 -7.56 12.66
C ASP A 22 -2.56 -6.64 11.55
N TYR A 23 -2.23 -6.96 10.31
CA TYR A 23 -2.71 -6.20 9.14
C TYR A 23 -4.24 -6.21 9.03
N GLY A 24 -4.90 -7.27 9.51
CA GLY A 24 -6.35 -7.34 9.56
C GLY A 24 -7.01 -6.41 10.57
N ALA A 25 -6.23 -5.87 11.51
CA ALA A 25 -6.72 -4.96 12.54
C ALA A 25 -6.48 -3.48 12.24
N ILE A 26 -5.92 -3.15 11.08
CA ILE A 26 -5.66 -1.76 10.70
C ILE A 26 -7.00 -1.03 10.51
N PRO A 27 -7.21 0.11 11.20
CA PRO A 27 -8.45 0.87 11.06
C PRO A 27 -8.42 1.79 9.82
N PHE A 28 -8.49 1.19 8.63
CA PHE A 28 -8.34 1.88 7.34
C PHE A 28 -9.24 3.10 7.20
N ASP A 29 -10.54 2.92 7.43
CA ASP A 29 -11.51 4.00 7.22
C ASP A 29 -11.21 5.21 8.10
N ARG A 30 -10.88 4.94 9.36
CA ARG A 30 -10.52 5.99 10.32
C ARG A 30 -9.24 6.70 9.91
N ASP A 31 -8.22 5.95 9.51
CA ASP A 31 -6.92 6.52 9.12
C ASP A 31 -7.05 7.36 7.87
N ILE A 32 -7.75 6.87 6.86
CA ILE A 32 -7.96 7.59 5.60
C ILE A 32 -8.73 8.88 5.86
N GLU A 33 -9.79 8.82 6.66
CA GLU A 33 -10.57 9.98 7.02
C GLU A 33 -9.71 11.02 7.79
N ARG A 34 -8.89 10.55 8.73
CA ARG A 34 -7.97 11.43 9.47
C ARG A 34 -6.96 12.11 8.56
N LEU A 35 -6.39 11.36 7.63
CA LEU A 35 -5.37 11.90 6.71
C LEU A 35 -5.95 12.97 5.79
N TYR A 36 -7.10 12.71 5.19
CA TYR A 36 -7.74 13.70 4.33
C TYR A 36 -8.24 14.92 5.13
N GLY A 37 -8.75 14.70 6.34
CA GLY A 37 -9.15 15.78 7.24
C GLY A 37 -7.96 16.66 7.64
N TRP A 38 -6.84 16.03 7.96
CA TRP A 38 -5.59 16.72 8.29
C TRP A 38 -5.09 17.56 7.11
N ALA A 39 -5.13 17.00 5.90
CA ALA A 39 -4.71 17.72 4.70
C ALA A 39 -5.60 18.95 4.44
N LYS A 40 -6.92 18.77 4.56
CA LYS A 40 -7.88 19.86 4.38
C LYS A 40 -7.65 20.97 5.40
N GLU A 41 -7.49 20.61 6.67
CA GLU A 41 -7.26 21.57 7.75
C GLU A 41 -5.99 22.40 7.54
N ARG A 42 -4.94 21.76 7.01
CA ARG A 42 -3.66 22.42 6.76
C ARG A 42 -3.52 23.00 5.36
N LYS A 43 -4.58 22.95 4.57
CA LYS A 43 -4.60 23.45 3.19
C LYS A 43 -3.55 22.78 2.32
N VAL A 44 -3.32 21.48 2.57
CA VAL A 44 -2.43 20.62 1.79
C VAL A 44 -3.24 19.95 0.71
N ARG A 45 -2.73 19.96 -0.52
CA ARG A 45 -3.40 19.30 -1.64
C ARG A 45 -3.08 17.80 -1.61
N PRO A 46 -4.09 16.91 -1.44
CA PRO A 46 -3.84 15.46 -1.48
C PRO A 46 -3.98 14.92 -2.89
N GLY A 47 -3.36 13.76 -3.13
CA GLY A 47 -3.62 12.96 -4.32
C GLY A 47 -4.92 12.16 -4.20
N PHE A 48 -5.29 11.48 -5.30
CA PHE A 48 -6.59 10.81 -5.39
C PHE A 48 -6.72 9.54 -4.57
N TYR A 49 -5.65 8.74 -4.50
CA TYR A 49 -5.78 7.39 -3.95
C TYR A 49 -4.94 7.20 -2.71
N PRO A 50 -5.56 6.74 -1.60
CA PRO A 50 -4.80 6.34 -0.43
C PRO A 50 -3.99 5.08 -0.73
N LEU A 51 -2.99 4.81 0.11
CA LEU A 51 -2.11 3.67 -0.06
C LEU A 51 -1.72 3.06 1.27
N GLY A 52 -1.27 1.82 1.22
CA GLY A 52 -0.67 1.14 2.35
C GLY A 52 0.72 0.65 1.97
N ILE A 53 1.65 0.72 2.91
CA ILE A 53 3.00 0.18 2.78
C ILE A 53 3.17 -0.89 3.84
N TYR A 54 3.56 -2.10 3.43
CA TYR A 54 3.61 -3.27 4.29
C TYR A 54 5.02 -3.82 4.33
N TYR A 55 5.65 -3.72 5.50
CA TYR A 55 7.08 -3.99 5.68
C TYR A 55 7.40 -5.44 5.96
N ASP A 56 6.46 -6.20 6.52
CA ASP A 56 6.72 -7.54 7.01
C ASP A 56 5.84 -8.57 6.31
N ARG A 57 6.40 -9.75 6.06
CA ARG A 57 5.64 -10.83 5.44
C ARG A 57 4.89 -11.63 6.50
N PRO A 58 3.59 -11.88 6.30
CA PRO A 58 2.82 -12.68 7.26
C PRO A 58 3.41 -14.07 7.51
N ALA A 59 4.06 -14.66 6.49
CA ALA A 59 4.66 -16.00 6.63
C ALA A 59 5.85 -16.04 7.59
N THR A 60 6.54 -14.92 7.79
CA THR A 60 7.80 -14.88 8.55
C THR A 60 7.75 -13.98 9.79
N THR A 61 6.71 -13.15 9.91
CA THR A 61 6.60 -12.18 11.00
C THR A 61 5.28 -12.39 11.74
N PRO A 62 5.32 -12.63 13.07
CA PRO A 62 4.09 -12.81 13.85
C PRO A 62 3.22 -11.54 13.80
N PRO A 63 1.90 -11.68 13.90
CA PRO A 63 0.97 -10.54 13.72
C PRO A 63 1.30 -9.32 14.56
N GLU A 64 1.65 -9.51 15.82
CA GLU A 64 1.90 -8.40 16.75
C GLU A 64 3.15 -7.58 16.41
N LYS A 65 4.00 -8.08 15.52
CA LYS A 65 5.23 -7.39 15.12
C LYS A 65 5.20 -6.83 13.70
N ARG A 66 4.10 -7.04 12.99
CA ARG A 66 3.97 -6.56 11.60
C ARG A 66 3.85 -5.04 11.56
N ARG A 67 4.66 -4.42 10.73
CA ARG A 67 4.70 -2.95 10.58
C ARG A 67 4.03 -2.55 9.26
N SER A 68 3.24 -1.50 9.33
CA SER A 68 2.57 -0.95 8.16
C SER A 68 2.42 0.56 8.30
N GLU A 69 2.14 1.18 7.17
CA GLU A 69 1.86 2.61 7.09
C GLU A 69 0.66 2.81 6.19
N ILE A 70 -0.30 3.59 6.63
CA ILE A 70 -1.43 3.99 5.82
C ILE A 70 -1.24 5.46 5.49
N GLY A 71 -1.29 5.81 4.22
CA GLY A 71 -0.95 7.15 3.78
C GLY A 71 -1.78 7.66 2.63
N ILE A 72 -1.58 8.94 2.35
CA ILE A 72 -2.13 9.61 1.18
C ILE A 72 -1.01 10.39 0.50
N PRO A 73 -1.03 10.47 -0.85
CA PRO A 73 -0.09 11.36 -1.53
C PRO A 73 -0.41 12.81 -1.16
N VAL A 74 0.63 13.62 -1.00
CA VAL A 74 0.47 15.06 -0.77
C VAL A 74 1.44 15.82 -1.67
N TYR A 75 1.04 17.02 -2.07
CA TYR A 75 1.85 17.87 -2.94
C TYR A 75 2.46 19.03 -2.17
N GLY A 76 3.70 19.34 -2.48
CA GLY A 76 4.43 20.44 -1.87
C GLY A 76 5.35 19.99 -0.75
N ASP A 77 6.01 20.96 -0.14
CA ASP A 77 6.91 20.73 0.99
C ASP A 77 6.10 20.69 2.28
N VAL A 78 5.52 19.53 2.56
CA VAL A 78 4.60 19.35 3.68
C VAL A 78 5.34 18.71 4.85
N LYS A 79 5.23 19.33 6.01
CA LYS A 79 5.82 18.81 7.26
C LYS A 79 4.75 18.12 8.08
N GLY A 80 5.11 16.98 8.65
CA GLY A 80 4.22 16.23 9.53
C GLY A 80 4.24 16.72 10.97
N ASP A 81 3.49 16.03 11.80
CA ASP A 81 3.48 16.24 13.24
C ASP A 81 3.69 14.91 13.98
N ARG A 82 3.31 14.80 15.24
CA ARG A 82 3.53 13.60 16.06
C ARG A 82 2.78 12.38 15.56
N GLU A 83 1.56 12.55 15.10
CA GLU A 83 0.68 11.45 14.71
C GLU A 83 0.70 11.16 13.23
N ILE A 84 0.77 12.22 12.44
CA ILE A 84 0.79 12.13 10.97
C ILE A 84 2.13 12.64 10.50
N LYS A 85 2.94 11.69 10.01
CA LYS A 85 4.29 11.98 9.51
C LYS A 85 4.26 12.18 8.02
N THR A 86 5.30 12.78 7.48
CA THR A 86 5.47 12.91 6.03
C THR A 86 6.83 12.36 5.64
N LYS A 87 6.89 11.82 4.43
CA LYS A 87 8.17 11.37 3.85
C LYS A 87 8.06 11.31 2.34
N GLU A 88 9.21 11.27 1.70
CA GLU A 88 9.28 11.00 0.27
C GLU A 88 9.43 9.51 0.03
N VAL A 89 8.56 8.96 -0.83
CA VAL A 89 8.73 7.62 -1.38
C VAL A 89 9.48 7.79 -2.69
N PRO A 90 10.71 7.25 -2.81
CA PRO A 90 11.54 7.52 -3.96
C PRO A 90 11.00 6.86 -5.23
N LYS A 91 11.46 7.36 -6.38
CA LYS A 91 11.21 6.71 -7.66
C LYS A 91 11.75 5.28 -7.62
N MET A 92 10.96 4.33 -8.12
CA MET A 92 11.35 2.93 -8.10
C MET A 92 10.70 2.14 -9.22
N LYS A 93 11.34 1.03 -9.58
CA LYS A 93 10.76 0.05 -10.49
C LYS A 93 9.89 -0.91 -9.67
N VAL A 94 8.69 -1.18 -10.15
CA VAL A 94 7.76 -2.11 -9.49
C VAL A 94 7.20 -3.11 -10.47
N ALA A 95 6.91 -4.31 -9.97
CA ALA A 95 6.04 -5.27 -10.64
C ALA A 95 4.65 -5.11 -10.01
N ALA A 96 3.65 -4.89 -10.82
CA ALA A 96 2.32 -4.53 -10.33
C ALA A 96 1.24 -5.44 -10.89
N ILE A 97 0.24 -5.72 -10.05
CA ILE A 97 -0.98 -6.43 -10.45
C ILE A 97 -2.20 -5.68 -9.92
N SER A 98 -3.32 -5.79 -10.64
CA SER A 98 -4.61 -5.32 -10.14
C SER A 98 -5.26 -6.42 -9.31
N PHE A 99 -5.77 -6.05 -8.16
CA PHE A 99 -6.46 -6.97 -7.24
C PHE A 99 -7.92 -6.57 -7.07
N LYS A 100 -8.80 -7.54 -7.17
CA LYS A 100 -10.23 -7.40 -6.85
C LYS A 100 -10.68 -8.71 -6.20
N GLY A 101 -11.12 -8.64 -4.97
CA GLY A 101 -11.61 -9.83 -4.26
C GLY A 101 -11.70 -9.62 -2.76
N PRO A 102 -12.15 -10.66 -2.02
CA PRO A 102 -12.17 -10.59 -0.57
C PRO A 102 -10.75 -10.58 0.00
N ALA A 103 -10.59 -10.12 1.22
CA ALA A 103 -9.29 -10.07 1.88
C ALA A 103 -8.59 -11.44 1.91
N SER A 104 -9.36 -12.52 1.99
CA SER A 104 -8.82 -13.89 1.99
C SER A 104 -8.12 -14.27 0.67
N ALA A 105 -8.32 -13.51 -0.40
CA ALA A 105 -7.67 -13.76 -1.68
C ALA A 105 -6.30 -13.06 -1.82
N TYR A 106 -5.93 -12.19 -0.87
CA TYR A 106 -4.63 -11.52 -0.92
C TYR A 106 -3.43 -12.48 -0.93
N PRO A 107 -3.38 -13.52 -0.08
CA PRO A 107 -2.22 -14.43 -0.10
C PRO A 107 -1.95 -15.03 -1.48
N ALA A 108 -2.97 -15.48 -2.18
CA ALA A 108 -2.81 -16.04 -3.53
C ALA A 108 -2.28 -15.00 -4.52
N ALA A 109 -2.76 -13.75 -4.42
CA ALA A 109 -2.29 -12.66 -5.27
C ALA A 109 -0.81 -12.34 -5.02
N TYR A 110 -0.41 -12.29 -3.75
CA TYR A 110 0.99 -12.07 -3.38
C TYR A 110 1.89 -13.21 -3.81
N ASP A 111 1.42 -14.46 -3.68
CA ASP A 111 2.17 -15.63 -4.13
C ASP A 111 2.40 -15.59 -5.64
N ALA A 112 1.36 -15.26 -6.41
CA ALA A 112 1.46 -15.13 -7.87
C ALA A 112 2.45 -14.02 -8.26
N LEU A 113 2.39 -12.87 -7.58
CA LEU A 113 3.31 -11.76 -7.83
C LEU A 113 4.75 -12.14 -7.50
N SER A 114 4.97 -12.78 -6.37
CA SER A 114 6.31 -13.21 -5.94
C SER A 114 6.90 -14.26 -6.88
N ALA A 115 6.07 -15.21 -7.36
CA ALA A 115 6.49 -16.20 -8.32
C ALA A 115 6.93 -15.56 -9.64
N TRP A 116 6.14 -14.59 -10.13
CA TRP A 116 6.48 -13.85 -11.34
C TRP A 116 7.81 -13.11 -11.20
N VAL A 117 8.00 -12.45 -10.05
CA VAL A 117 9.23 -11.69 -9.74
C VAL A 117 10.46 -12.63 -9.85
N ALA A 118 10.39 -13.78 -9.19
CA ALA A 118 11.49 -14.74 -9.21
C ALA A 118 11.74 -15.34 -10.61
N GLU A 119 10.67 -15.71 -11.31
CA GLU A 119 10.75 -16.33 -12.64
C GLU A 119 11.32 -15.38 -13.71
N ASN A 120 11.16 -14.07 -13.50
CA ASN A 120 11.63 -13.07 -14.47
C ASN A 120 12.96 -12.42 -14.10
N GLY A 121 13.71 -13.04 -13.17
CA GLY A 121 15.06 -12.61 -12.83
C GLY A 121 15.13 -11.41 -11.92
N TYR A 122 14.07 -11.12 -11.20
CA TYR A 122 14.01 -10.01 -10.24
C TYR A 122 13.98 -10.53 -8.81
N GLU A 123 14.20 -9.63 -7.89
CA GLU A 123 13.98 -9.87 -6.46
C GLU A 123 13.27 -8.66 -5.85
N TRP A 124 12.58 -8.87 -4.75
CA TRP A 124 11.97 -7.77 -4.01
C TRP A 124 13.07 -6.84 -3.48
N SER A 125 12.89 -5.54 -3.65
CA SER A 125 13.86 -4.53 -3.19
C SER A 125 13.34 -3.65 -2.06
N GLY A 126 12.12 -3.88 -1.62
CA GLY A 126 11.51 -3.09 -0.56
C GLY A 126 10.15 -3.60 -0.15
N PRO A 127 9.46 -2.88 0.74
CA PRO A 127 8.13 -3.27 1.21
C PRO A 127 7.10 -3.18 0.08
N SER A 128 6.04 -3.98 0.18
CA SER A 128 4.94 -3.91 -0.79
C SER A 128 4.15 -2.62 -0.61
N ILE A 129 3.63 -2.11 -1.72
CA ILE A 129 2.77 -0.93 -1.75
C ILE A 129 1.44 -1.36 -2.34
N GLU A 130 0.34 -1.04 -1.64
CA GLU A 130 -1.01 -1.25 -2.16
C GLU A 130 -1.65 0.11 -2.35
N VAL A 131 -2.13 0.38 -3.57
CA VAL A 131 -2.83 1.61 -3.89
C VAL A 131 -4.31 1.29 -3.98
N TYR A 132 -5.13 1.96 -3.18
CA TYR A 132 -6.56 1.69 -3.08
C TYR A 132 -7.32 2.60 -4.02
N SER A 133 -7.60 2.09 -5.22
CA SER A 133 -8.22 2.86 -6.30
C SER A 133 -9.73 2.99 -6.19
N LYS A 134 -10.34 2.23 -5.31
CA LYS A 134 -11.79 2.24 -5.10
C LYS A 134 -12.11 1.79 -3.68
N LYS A 135 -13.17 2.34 -3.10
CA LYS A 135 -13.64 1.91 -1.78
C LYS A 135 -14.13 0.46 -1.83
N PRO A 136 -13.94 -0.30 -0.74
CA PRO A 136 -14.50 -1.66 -0.68
C PRO A 136 -16.01 -1.65 -0.89
N GLU A 137 -16.51 -2.69 -1.55
CA GLU A 137 -17.94 -2.88 -1.78
C GLU A 137 -18.42 -4.16 -1.11
N LYS A 138 -19.66 -4.15 -0.62
CA LYS A 138 -20.30 -5.38 -0.14
C LYS A 138 -21.08 -6.00 -1.27
N VAL A 139 -20.75 -7.25 -1.61
CA VAL A 139 -21.42 -8.01 -2.67
C VAL A 139 -21.72 -9.41 -2.11
N GLY A 140 -23.00 -9.77 -2.02
CA GLY A 140 -23.39 -11.09 -1.53
C GLY A 140 -22.89 -11.43 -0.15
N GLY A 141 -22.83 -10.47 0.77
CA GLY A 141 -22.36 -10.67 2.12
C GLY A 141 -20.84 -10.64 2.30
N GLN A 142 -20.09 -10.50 1.21
CA GLN A 142 -18.63 -10.37 1.25
C GLN A 142 -18.20 -8.94 0.99
N THR A 143 -17.09 -8.54 1.63
CA THR A 143 -16.44 -7.26 1.33
C THR A 143 -15.41 -7.49 0.23
N ILE A 144 -15.60 -6.82 -0.91
CA ILE A 144 -14.70 -6.89 -2.05
C ILE A 144 -13.75 -5.70 -2.01
N MET A 145 -12.46 -6.00 -1.98
CA MET A 145 -11.39 -5.00 -1.95
C MET A 145 -10.90 -4.73 -3.36
N TYR A 146 -10.47 -3.50 -3.60
CA TYR A 146 -9.87 -3.08 -4.87
C TYR A 146 -8.51 -2.44 -4.59
N ALA A 147 -7.47 -3.01 -5.15
CA ALA A 147 -6.13 -2.50 -4.94
C ALA A 147 -5.25 -2.76 -6.15
N LYS A 148 -4.24 -1.92 -6.31
CA LYS A 148 -3.10 -2.19 -7.18
C LYS A 148 -1.97 -2.59 -6.24
N ILE A 149 -1.50 -3.83 -6.36
CA ILE A 149 -0.41 -4.34 -5.52
C ILE A 149 0.90 -4.15 -6.28
N GLU A 150 1.84 -3.46 -5.66
CA GLU A 150 3.13 -3.14 -6.26
C GLU A 150 4.27 -3.76 -5.45
N ALA A 151 5.08 -4.56 -6.12
CA ALA A 151 6.30 -5.11 -5.56
C ALA A 151 7.49 -4.28 -6.06
N PRO A 152 8.17 -3.52 -5.17
CA PRO A 152 9.44 -2.91 -5.57
C PRO A 152 10.42 -4.01 -5.97
N ILE A 153 11.06 -3.86 -7.12
CA ILE A 153 11.92 -4.90 -7.68
C ILE A 153 13.25 -4.34 -8.15
N ARG A 154 14.25 -5.23 -8.16
CA ARG A 154 15.54 -4.99 -8.79
C ARG A 154 16.00 -6.28 -9.46
N LYS A 155 16.85 -6.18 -10.46
CA LYS A 155 17.45 -7.36 -11.07
C LYS A 155 18.34 -8.07 -10.08
N LYS A 156 18.29 -9.39 -10.10
CA LYS A 156 19.22 -10.21 -9.34
C LYS A 156 20.65 -10.06 -9.82
#